data_6776afe620e8287d55157445c4352171
#
_entry.id   6776afe620e8287d55157445c4352171
#
_cell.length_a   1.000
_cell.length_b   1.000
_cell.length_c   1.000
_cell.angle_alpha   90.00
_cell.angle_beta   90.00
_cell.angle_gamma   90.00
#
_symmetry.space_group_name_H-M   'P 1'
#
loop_
_entity.id
_entity.type
_entity.pdbx_description
1 polymer ?
#
loop_
_entity_poly.entity_id
_entity_poly.type
_entity_poly.pdbx_seq_one_letter_code
_entity_poly.pdbx_strand_id
1 'polypeptide(L)'
;MVVGALNSKNRIFHYPECAYASRINPENLITFDSKNEARACGYRHCIYCSRLLKYYEQDKEEIDKFIRNHHLKMYIDDDSMFIENTFSCWKITTFPDGYGLMLYHGNTEAYDRLKLKDGHIMHHYHIQKYRGKREILPMLQYIIDHDNWKAEHIDSYKSMPKHTKRQKKEYKKAAKAAKKTKMTNLYNVLYKVKLESTEQKKYKN
;
A
#
# COMPACT_ATOMS: atom_id res chain seq x y z
N MET A 1 -3.95 -3.25 -21.74
CA MET A 1 -4.84 -4.24 -22.39
C MET A 1 -5.30 -5.25 -21.33
N VAL A 2 -6.59 -5.59 -21.31
CA VAL A 2 -7.17 -6.66 -20.48
C VAL A 2 -8.16 -7.44 -21.34
N VAL A 3 -8.51 -8.66 -20.92
CA VAL A 3 -9.38 -9.57 -21.69
C VAL A 3 -10.56 -10.03 -20.85
N GLY A 4 -11.68 -10.33 -21.49
CA GLY A 4 -12.89 -10.86 -20.85
C GLY A 4 -13.64 -11.84 -21.75
N ALA A 5 -14.68 -12.48 -21.22
CA ALA A 5 -15.54 -13.34 -21.99
C ALA A 5 -16.85 -12.62 -22.37
N LEU A 6 -17.13 -12.52 -23.67
CA LEU A 6 -18.28 -11.81 -24.22
C LEU A 6 -19.61 -12.35 -23.66
N ASN A 7 -19.75 -13.67 -23.57
CA ASN A 7 -20.98 -14.36 -23.15
C ASN A 7 -21.03 -14.69 -21.65
N SER A 8 -20.11 -14.16 -20.85
CA SER A 8 -20.06 -14.43 -19.42
C SER A 8 -21.14 -13.64 -18.66
N LYS A 9 -22.03 -14.33 -17.95
CA LYS A 9 -22.99 -13.71 -17.03
C LYS A 9 -22.29 -12.88 -15.94
N ASN A 10 -21.09 -13.26 -15.55
CA ASN A 10 -20.33 -12.62 -14.48
C ASN A 10 -19.54 -11.39 -14.93
N ARG A 11 -19.37 -11.17 -16.24
CA ARG A 11 -18.63 -10.05 -16.82
C ARG A 11 -17.34 -9.74 -16.05
N ILE A 12 -16.38 -10.70 -16.09
CA ILE A 12 -15.09 -10.57 -15.43
C ILE A 12 -14.03 -10.30 -16.48
N PHE A 13 -13.20 -9.27 -16.25
CA PHE A 13 -11.99 -9.06 -17.04
C PHE A 13 -10.74 -9.57 -16.30
N HIS A 14 -9.74 -9.98 -17.06
CA HIS A 14 -8.49 -10.57 -16.61
C HIS A 14 -7.30 -9.85 -17.23
N TYR A 15 -6.14 -9.92 -16.60
CA TYR A 15 -4.90 -9.69 -17.32
C TYR A 15 -4.62 -10.86 -18.27
N PRO A 16 -3.94 -10.63 -19.41
CA PRO A 16 -3.66 -11.69 -20.40
C PRO A 16 -2.93 -12.91 -19.80
N GLU A 17 -2.07 -12.68 -18.80
CA GLU A 17 -1.27 -13.72 -18.12
C GLU A 17 -2.08 -14.54 -17.11
N CYS A 18 -3.32 -14.19 -16.86
CA CYS A 18 -4.15 -14.87 -15.88
C CYS A 18 -4.53 -16.28 -16.36
N ALA A 19 -4.35 -17.28 -15.51
CA ALA A 19 -4.75 -18.66 -15.80
C ALA A 19 -6.24 -18.83 -16.16
N TYR A 20 -7.10 -17.91 -15.74
CA TYR A 20 -8.51 -17.91 -16.13
C TYR A 20 -8.75 -17.24 -17.48
N ALA A 21 -7.88 -16.33 -17.93
CA ALA A 21 -7.95 -15.76 -19.25
C ALA A 21 -7.72 -16.84 -20.35
N SER A 22 -6.76 -17.73 -20.12
CA SER A 22 -6.45 -18.84 -21.05
C SER A 22 -7.57 -19.88 -21.18
N ARG A 23 -8.57 -19.86 -20.29
CA ARG A 23 -9.75 -20.75 -20.35
C ARG A 23 -10.92 -20.16 -21.12
N ILE A 24 -10.81 -18.90 -21.55
CA ILE A 24 -11.86 -18.26 -22.36
C ILE A 24 -11.76 -18.83 -23.77
N ASN A 25 -12.89 -19.34 -24.28
CA ASN A 25 -12.95 -19.79 -25.68
C ASN A 25 -12.60 -18.62 -26.61
N PRO A 26 -11.66 -18.77 -27.55
CA PRO A 26 -11.25 -17.72 -28.47
C PRO A 26 -12.41 -17.00 -29.18
N GLU A 27 -13.48 -17.70 -29.53
CA GLU A 27 -14.67 -17.12 -30.13
C GLU A 27 -15.44 -16.14 -29.22
N ASN A 28 -15.26 -16.29 -27.93
CA ASN A 28 -15.89 -15.44 -26.89
C ASN A 28 -14.91 -14.45 -26.24
N LEU A 29 -13.67 -14.42 -26.72
CA LEU A 29 -12.66 -13.53 -26.16
C LEU A 29 -12.91 -12.10 -26.64
N ILE A 30 -13.07 -11.18 -25.68
CA ILE A 30 -13.09 -9.74 -25.93
C ILE A 30 -11.87 -9.09 -25.29
N THR A 31 -11.29 -8.14 -25.99
CA THR A 31 -10.12 -7.38 -25.54
C THR A 31 -10.52 -5.93 -25.32
N PHE A 32 -10.01 -5.35 -24.24
CA PHE A 32 -10.16 -3.94 -23.90
C PHE A 32 -8.78 -3.28 -23.80
N ASP A 33 -8.66 -2.05 -24.27
CA ASP A 33 -7.39 -1.30 -24.23
C ASP A 33 -7.00 -0.93 -22.81
N SER A 34 -8.00 -0.75 -21.94
CA SER A 34 -7.79 -0.38 -20.54
C SER A 34 -8.78 -1.06 -19.58
N LYS A 35 -8.43 -1.11 -18.32
CA LYS A 35 -9.34 -1.51 -17.22
C LYS A 35 -10.57 -0.60 -17.14
N ASN A 36 -10.39 0.69 -17.40
CA ASN A 36 -11.48 1.67 -17.35
C ASN A 36 -12.51 1.41 -18.45
N GLU A 37 -12.06 1.03 -19.64
CA GLU A 37 -12.94 0.63 -20.74
C GLU A 37 -13.70 -0.64 -20.39
N ALA A 38 -13.03 -1.68 -19.90
CA ALA A 38 -13.70 -2.90 -19.46
C ALA A 38 -14.78 -2.61 -18.39
N ARG A 39 -14.52 -1.71 -17.46
CA ARG A 39 -15.50 -1.30 -16.44
C ARG A 39 -16.64 -0.51 -17.02
N ALA A 40 -16.39 0.40 -17.95
CA ALA A 40 -17.43 1.13 -18.67
C ALA A 40 -18.37 0.15 -19.40
N CYS A 41 -17.85 -0.99 -19.86
CA CYS A 41 -18.63 -2.09 -20.43
C CYS A 41 -19.28 -3.01 -19.37
N GLY A 42 -19.20 -2.67 -18.08
CA GLY A 42 -19.79 -3.42 -16.98
C GLY A 42 -19.03 -4.66 -16.54
N TYR A 43 -17.74 -4.77 -16.91
CA TYR A 43 -16.87 -5.85 -16.45
C TYR A 43 -16.22 -5.48 -15.13
N ARG A 44 -16.12 -6.44 -14.19
CA ARG A 44 -15.38 -6.32 -12.93
C ARG A 44 -14.04 -7.02 -13.02
N HIS A 45 -13.09 -6.61 -12.21
CA HIS A 45 -11.77 -7.23 -12.17
C HIS A 45 -11.83 -8.64 -11.56
N CYS A 46 -11.06 -9.56 -12.13
CA CYS A 46 -10.88 -10.89 -11.59
C CYS A 46 -10.15 -10.85 -10.24
N ILE A 47 -10.72 -11.48 -9.22
CA ILE A 47 -10.11 -11.56 -7.88
C ILE A 47 -8.74 -12.26 -7.87
N TYR A 48 -8.51 -13.16 -8.82
CA TYR A 48 -7.22 -13.86 -8.93
C TYR A 48 -6.15 -13.02 -9.65
N CYS A 49 -6.55 -12.05 -10.47
CA CYS A 49 -5.65 -11.10 -11.08
C CYS A 49 -5.28 -9.98 -10.13
N SER A 50 -6.24 -9.50 -9.32
CA SER A 50 -5.99 -8.52 -8.27
C SER A 50 -5.59 -9.24 -6.99
N ARG A 51 -4.32 -9.07 -6.61
CA ARG A 51 -3.81 -9.63 -5.35
C ARG A 51 -4.44 -8.98 -4.12
N LEU A 52 -4.75 -7.69 -4.21
CA LEU A 52 -5.44 -6.97 -3.14
C LEU A 52 -6.85 -7.56 -2.91
N LEU A 53 -7.62 -7.76 -3.99
CA LEU A 53 -8.95 -8.37 -3.88
C LEU A 53 -8.86 -9.78 -3.28
N LYS A 54 -7.82 -10.55 -3.63
CA LYS A 54 -7.59 -11.86 -3.03
C LYS A 54 -7.38 -11.78 -1.52
N TYR A 55 -6.56 -10.83 -1.04
CA TYR A 55 -6.35 -10.63 0.40
C TYR A 55 -7.62 -10.12 1.10
N TYR A 56 -8.39 -9.27 0.44
CA TYR A 56 -9.68 -8.80 0.97
C TYR A 56 -10.70 -9.92 1.08
N GLU A 57 -10.88 -10.74 0.02
CA GLU A 57 -11.86 -11.82 0.03
C GLU A 57 -11.54 -12.92 1.06
N GLN A 58 -10.26 -13.10 1.42
CA GLN A 58 -9.85 -14.05 2.48
C GLN A 58 -10.44 -13.69 3.84
N ASP A 59 -10.45 -12.41 4.20
CA ASP A 59 -10.86 -11.92 5.52
C ASP A 59 -12.05 -10.94 5.42
N LYS A 60 -12.86 -11.06 4.38
CA LYS A 60 -13.89 -10.09 4.00
C LYS A 60 -14.88 -9.80 5.12
N GLU A 61 -15.43 -10.84 5.74
CA GLU A 61 -16.44 -10.67 6.80
C GLU A 61 -15.87 -9.89 8.00
N GLU A 62 -14.64 -10.21 8.39
CA GLU A 62 -13.94 -9.56 9.49
C GLU A 62 -13.57 -8.12 9.13
N ILE A 63 -13.10 -7.88 7.91
CA ILE A 63 -12.79 -6.55 7.40
C ILE A 63 -14.05 -5.70 7.35
N ASP A 64 -15.14 -6.20 6.77
CA ASP A 64 -16.39 -5.46 6.66
C ASP A 64 -17.00 -5.16 8.03
N LYS A 65 -16.88 -6.11 8.98
CA LYS A 65 -17.28 -5.89 10.38
C LYS A 65 -16.44 -4.80 11.04
N PHE A 66 -15.12 -4.84 10.83
CA PHE A 66 -14.21 -3.84 11.36
C PHE A 66 -14.54 -2.44 10.82
N ILE A 67 -14.72 -2.32 9.50
CA ILE A 67 -15.09 -1.07 8.82
C ILE A 67 -16.38 -0.48 9.40
N ARG A 68 -17.42 -1.31 9.58
CA ARG A 68 -18.69 -0.87 10.18
C ARG A 68 -18.52 -0.42 11.63
N ASN A 69 -17.83 -1.21 12.45
CA ASN A 69 -17.66 -0.91 13.88
C ASN A 69 -16.89 0.39 14.14
N HIS A 70 -15.96 0.75 13.27
CA HIS A 70 -15.15 1.96 13.38
C HIS A 70 -15.66 3.12 12.51
N HIS A 71 -16.85 2.98 11.89
CA HIS A 71 -17.47 4.01 11.03
C HIS A 71 -16.53 4.49 9.91
N LEU A 72 -15.67 3.62 9.42
CA LEU A 72 -14.79 3.91 8.30
C LEU A 72 -15.56 3.86 6.97
N LYS A 73 -15.06 4.59 5.98
CA LYS A 73 -15.55 4.47 4.61
C LYS A 73 -14.48 3.81 3.78
N MET A 74 -14.85 2.73 3.14
CA MET A 74 -13.97 1.93 2.32
C MET A 74 -14.41 1.92 0.87
N TYR A 75 -13.46 2.09 -0.02
CA TYR A 75 -13.65 1.94 -1.45
C TYR A 75 -12.50 1.10 -2.01
N ILE A 76 -12.82 0.07 -2.79
CA ILE A 76 -11.83 -0.81 -3.41
C ILE A 76 -11.87 -0.56 -4.91
N ASP A 77 -10.70 -0.26 -5.47
CA ASP A 77 -10.45 -0.09 -6.88
C ASP A 77 -9.27 -0.97 -7.30
N ASP A 78 -9.54 -2.08 -7.97
CA ASP A 78 -8.60 -3.09 -8.47
C ASP A 78 -7.47 -3.46 -7.48
N ASP A 79 -6.38 -2.69 -7.54
CA ASP A 79 -5.15 -2.93 -6.80
C ASP A 79 -4.98 -1.94 -5.63
N SER A 80 -6.02 -1.18 -5.32
CA SER A 80 -5.99 -0.18 -4.25
C SER A 80 -7.27 -0.23 -3.42
N MET A 81 -7.11 -0.22 -2.11
CA MET A 81 -8.18 -0.03 -1.14
C MET A 81 -7.98 1.34 -0.50
N PHE A 82 -8.98 2.17 -0.62
CA PHE A 82 -9.02 3.50 -0.02
C PHE A 82 -9.87 3.46 1.22
N ILE A 83 -9.35 4.02 2.30
CA ILE A 83 -10.02 4.08 3.60
C ILE A 83 -10.03 5.52 4.03
N GLU A 84 -11.19 5.99 4.44
CA GLU A 84 -11.40 7.35 4.88
C GLU A 84 -12.04 7.33 6.26
N ASN A 85 -11.51 8.16 7.13
CA ASN A 85 -12.12 8.53 8.40
C ASN A 85 -12.25 10.06 8.52
N THR A 86 -12.53 10.54 9.73
CA THR A 86 -12.75 11.98 10.00
C THR A 86 -11.48 12.83 9.81
N PHE A 87 -10.29 12.24 9.96
CA PHE A 87 -9.04 12.99 10.05
C PHE A 87 -8.09 12.78 8.89
N SER A 88 -8.24 11.70 8.15
CA SER A 88 -7.26 11.32 7.13
C SER A 88 -7.81 10.35 6.09
N CYS A 89 -7.10 10.27 4.99
CA CYS A 89 -7.33 9.30 3.94
C CYS A 89 -6.14 8.36 3.86
N TRP A 90 -6.44 7.09 3.69
CA TRP A 90 -5.46 6.02 3.62
C TRP A 90 -5.60 5.23 2.34
N LYS A 91 -4.50 4.66 1.89
CA LYS A 91 -4.49 3.78 0.73
C LYS A 91 -3.68 2.54 1.04
N ILE A 92 -4.27 1.38 0.85
CA ILE A 92 -3.60 0.09 0.85
C ILE A 92 -3.46 -0.38 -0.60
N THR A 93 -2.28 -0.81 -0.99
CA THR A 93 -2.00 -1.36 -2.33
C THR A 93 -1.02 -2.51 -2.23
N THR A 94 -0.93 -3.33 -3.26
CA THR A 94 0.09 -4.37 -3.34
C THR A 94 1.45 -3.78 -3.72
N PHE A 95 2.54 -4.47 -3.32
CA PHE A 95 3.87 -4.17 -3.83
C PHE A 95 3.92 -4.40 -5.36
N PRO A 96 4.81 -3.68 -6.07
CA PRO A 96 5.01 -3.89 -7.52
C PRO A 96 5.42 -5.33 -7.87
N ASP A 97 6.20 -5.99 -7.02
CA ASP A 97 6.55 -7.42 -7.13
C ASP A 97 5.39 -8.34 -6.74
N GLY A 98 4.31 -7.77 -6.20
CA GLY A 98 3.09 -8.44 -5.80
C GLY A 98 3.18 -9.24 -4.51
N TYR A 99 4.26 -9.16 -3.78
CA TYR A 99 4.41 -9.82 -2.49
C TYR A 99 4.19 -8.82 -1.33
N GLY A 100 3.05 -8.95 -0.66
CA GLY A 100 2.68 -8.12 0.48
C GLY A 100 1.93 -6.85 0.12
N LEU A 101 1.61 -6.08 1.14
CA LEU A 101 0.82 -4.86 1.07
C LEU A 101 1.64 -3.65 1.53
N MET A 102 1.33 -2.51 0.96
CA MET A 102 1.87 -1.20 1.35
C MET A 102 0.73 -0.32 1.85
N LEU A 103 0.98 0.36 2.96
CA LEU A 103 0.08 1.35 3.52
C LEU A 103 0.60 2.76 3.22
N TYR A 104 -0.27 3.60 2.72
CA TYR A 104 0.00 5.02 2.46
C TYR A 104 -0.98 5.87 3.27
N HIS A 105 -0.49 7.00 3.74
CA HIS A 105 -1.26 7.99 4.47
C HIS A 105 -1.31 9.31 3.70
N GLY A 106 -2.49 9.85 3.51
CA GLY A 106 -2.74 11.18 2.97
C GLY A 106 -3.25 12.11 4.06
N ASN A 107 -2.59 13.26 4.23
CA ASN A 107 -3.01 14.32 5.17
C ASN A 107 -4.10 15.22 4.58
N THR A 108 -5.02 14.67 3.83
CA THR A 108 -6.14 15.40 3.22
C THR A 108 -7.38 15.27 4.07
N GLU A 109 -8.16 16.32 4.14
CA GLU A 109 -9.45 16.30 4.82
C GLU A 109 -10.48 15.49 4.03
N ALA A 110 -11.51 15.00 4.74
CA ALA A 110 -12.50 14.05 4.22
C ALA A 110 -13.27 14.54 2.97
N TYR A 111 -13.40 15.85 2.77
CA TYR A 111 -14.10 16.42 1.61
C TYR A 111 -13.33 16.32 0.29
N ASP A 112 -12.03 16.00 0.32
CA ASP A 112 -11.23 15.75 -0.88
C ASP A 112 -11.52 14.38 -1.54
N ARG A 113 -12.57 13.71 -1.10
CA ARG A 113 -12.99 12.38 -1.53
C ARG A 113 -13.25 12.26 -3.04
N LEU A 114 -13.79 13.30 -3.65
CA LEU A 114 -14.03 13.32 -5.10
C LEU A 114 -12.71 13.27 -5.88
N LYS A 115 -11.67 13.91 -5.38
CA LYS A 115 -10.32 13.87 -5.96
C LYS A 115 -9.65 12.51 -5.79
N LEU A 116 -10.01 11.72 -4.76
CA LEU A 116 -9.54 10.33 -4.61
C LEU A 116 -10.01 9.45 -5.76
N LYS A 117 -11.26 9.63 -6.22
CA LYS A 117 -11.82 8.90 -7.37
C LYS A 117 -11.11 9.25 -8.68
N ASP A 118 -10.74 10.51 -8.86
CA ASP A 118 -10.14 11.01 -10.10
C ASP A 118 -8.62 10.80 -10.18
N GLY A 119 -8.03 10.09 -9.23
CA GLY A 119 -6.60 9.79 -9.22
C GLY A 119 -5.67 10.98 -8.94
N HIS A 120 -6.22 12.17 -8.74
CA HIS A 120 -5.44 13.41 -8.56
C HIS A 120 -4.74 13.54 -7.22
N ILE A 121 -5.11 12.76 -6.18
CA ILE A 121 -4.53 12.88 -4.84
C ILE A 121 -3.29 12.00 -4.62
N MET A 122 -2.89 11.21 -5.57
CA MET A 122 -1.74 10.31 -5.45
C MET A 122 -0.43 11.01 -5.05
N HIS A 123 -0.33 12.31 -5.25
CA HIS A 123 0.89 13.09 -4.96
C HIS A 123 1.13 13.41 -3.48
N HIS A 124 0.17 13.16 -2.59
CA HIS A 124 0.25 13.53 -1.17
C HIS A 124 0.33 12.35 -0.21
N TYR A 125 0.33 11.12 -0.71
CA TYR A 125 0.44 9.94 0.12
C TYR A 125 1.89 9.66 0.53
N HIS A 126 2.10 9.43 1.83
CA HIS A 126 3.37 9.03 2.39
C HIS A 126 3.35 7.54 2.73
N ILE A 127 4.43 6.82 2.37
CA ILE A 127 4.58 5.41 2.72
C ILE A 127 4.72 5.27 4.23
N GLN A 128 3.87 4.46 4.84
CA GLN A 128 3.99 4.08 6.23
C GLN A 128 4.91 2.85 6.39
N LYS A 129 5.41 2.60 7.61
CA LYS A 129 6.38 1.53 7.91
C LYS A 129 5.83 0.10 7.72
N TYR A 130 4.58 -0.05 7.34
CA TYR A 130 3.94 -1.34 7.10
C TYR A 130 4.39 -1.90 5.75
N ARG A 131 5.49 -2.68 5.78
CA ARG A 131 5.99 -3.36 4.57
C ARG A 131 5.87 -4.87 4.73
N GLY A 132 5.46 -5.55 3.66
CA GLY A 132 5.57 -7.00 3.52
C GLY A 132 4.52 -7.84 4.24
N LYS A 133 3.55 -7.24 4.93
CA LYS A 133 2.42 -7.99 5.48
C LYS A 133 1.38 -8.28 4.39
N ARG A 134 0.72 -9.43 4.49
CA ARG A 134 -0.34 -9.87 3.58
C ARG A 134 -1.73 -9.75 4.19
N GLU A 135 -1.82 -9.18 5.38
CA GLU A 135 -3.04 -9.07 6.17
C GLU A 135 -3.53 -7.63 6.18
N ILE A 136 -4.79 -7.43 5.89
CA ILE A 136 -5.42 -6.09 5.85
C ILE A 136 -5.82 -5.63 7.25
N LEU A 137 -6.35 -6.51 8.10
CA LEU A 137 -6.84 -6.16 9.44
C LEU A 137 -5.81 -5.46 10.32
N PRO A 138 -4.54 -5.89 10.43
CA PRO A 138 -3.53 -5.16 11.19
C PRO A 138 -3.25 -3.76 10.65
N MET A 139 -3.44 -3.53 9.34
CA MET A 139 -3.32 -2.21 8.75
C MET A 139 -4.49 -1.32 9.12
N LEU A 140 -5.70 -1.86 9.16
CA LEU A 140 -6.89 -1.16 9.62
C LEU A 140 -6.77 -0.76 11.10
N GLN A 141 -6.27 -1.66 11.95
CA GLN A 141 -6.00 -1.35 13.36
C GLN A 141 -4.98 -0.23 13.48
N TYR A 142 -3.88 -0.29 12.74
CA TYR A 142 -2.88 0.78 12.71
C TYR A 142 -3.48 2.13 12.29
N ILE A 143 -4.39 2.15 11.33
CA ILE A 143 -5.10 3.36 10.88
C ILE A 143 -5.88 3.97 12.05
N ILE A 144 -6.64 3.16 12.77
CA ILE A 144 -7.43 3.62 13.94
C ILE A 144 -6.51 4.16 15.04
N ASP A 145 -5.47 3.41 15.39
CA ASP A 145 -4.53 3.82 16.45
C ASP A 145 -3.83 5.13 16.11
N HIS A 146 -3.39 5.29 14.85
CA HIS A 146 -2.77 6.52 14.36
C HIS A 146 -3.75 7.71 14.43
N ASP A 147 -4.97 7.51 14.01
CA ASP A 147 -5.94 8.60 13.91
C ASP A 147 -6.50 8.98 15.29
N ASN A 148 -6.63 8.03 16.21
CA ASN A 148 -6.90 8.30 17.62
C ASN A 148 -5.77 9.11 18.26
N TRP A 149 -4.52 8.69 18.05
CA TRP A 149 -3.37 9.46 18.51
C TRP A 149 -3.36 10.89 17.94
N LYS A 150 -3.68 11.04 16.66
CA LYS A 150 -3.76 12.35 16.01
C LYS A 150 -4.88 13.21 16.60
N ALA A 151 -6.04 12.62 16.91
CA ALA A 151 -7.15 13.31 17.54
C ALA A 151 -6.78 13.84 18.94
N GLU A 152 -6.11 13.03 19.74
CA GLU A 152 -5.66 13.42 21.10
C GLU A 152 -4.60 14.52 21.08
N HIS A 153 -3.78 14.59 20.02
CA HIS A 153 -2.62 15.49 19.95
C HIS A 153 -2.81 16.65 18.94
N ILE A 154 -4.03 16.84 18.41
CA ILE A 154 -4.28 17.81 17.33
C ILE A 154 -3.95 19.26 17.74
N ASP A 155 -4.20 19.63 18.99
CA ASP A 155 -3.94 20.98 19.49
C ASP A 155 -2.44 21.21 19.74
N SER A 156 -1.74 20.22 20.24
CA SER A 156 -0.29 20.27 20.37
C SER A 156 0.41 20.32 19.00
N TYR A 157 -0.14 19.65 18.01
CA TYR A 157 0.39 19.64 16.64
C TYR A 157 0.18 20.99 15.92
N LYS A 158 -0.96 21.65 16.15
CA LYS A 158 -1.27 22.99 15.62
C LYS A 158 -0.43 24.09 16.27
N SER A 159 -0.07 23.90 17.55
CA SER A 159 0.76 24.84 18.31
C SER A 159 2.27 24.67 18.07
N MET A 160 2.71 23.57 17.44
CA MET A 160 4.12 23.38 17.11
C MET A 160 4.58 24.42 16.08
N PRO A 161 5.70 25.15 16.34
CA PRO A 161 6.23 26.09 15.38
C PRO A 161 6.59 25.37 14.08
N LYS A 162 6.02 25.84 12.98
CA LYS A 162 6.32 25.28 11.66
C LYS A 162 7.81 25.50 11.35
N HIS A 163 8.57 24.42 11.26
CA HIS A 163 9.98 24.50 10.88
C HIS A 163 10.17 25.31 9.59
N THR A 164 11.04 26.28 9.62
CA THR A 164 11.42 27.06 8.45
C THR A 164 12.06 26.14 7.39
N LYS A 165 12.08 26.61 6.12
CA LYS A 165 12.78 25.86 5.04
C LYS A 165 14.24 25.57 5.39
N ARG A 166 14.91 26.47 6.11
CA ARG A 166 16.30 26.32 6.59
C ARG A 166 16.42 25.21 7.61
N GLN A 167 15.59 25.20 8.65
CA GLN A 167 15.56 24.16 9.69
C GLN A 167 15.26 22.77 9.09
N LYS A 168 14.30 22.69 8.13
CA LYS A 168 14.02 21.44 7.42
C LYS A 168 15.25 20.92 6.63
N LYS A 169 16.03 21.82 6.03
CA LYS A 169 17.25 21.48 5.28
C LYS A 169 18.34 20.99 6.24
N GLU A 170 18.51 21.65 7.38
CA GLU A 170 19.47 21.25 8.42
C GLU A 170 19.10 19.89 9.04
N TYR A 171 17.83 19.65 9.36
CA TYR A 171 17.34 18.36 9.80
C TYR A 171 17.62 17.23 8.82
N LYS A 172 17.33 17.46 7.54
CA LYS A 172 17.64 16.49 6.48
C LYS A 172 19.13 16.20 6.37
N LYS A 173 19.98 17.25 6.51
CA LYS A 173 21.45 17.10 6.50
C LYS A 173 21.95 16.29 7.69
N ALA A 174 21.46 16.60 8.89
CA ALA A 174 21.79 15.87 10.12
C ALA A 174 21.34 14.40 10.05
N ALA A 175 20.13 14.12 9.60
CA ALA A 175 19.62 12.77 9.42
C ALA A 175 20.45 11.96 8.42
N LYS A 176 20.88 12.59 7.30
CA LYS A 176 21.76 11.95 6.32
C LYS A 176 23.15 11.65 6.90
N ALA A 177 23.71 12.56 7.70
CA ALA A 177 24.97 12.36 8.38
C ALA A 177 24.91 11.22 9.41
N ALA A 178 23.86 11.20 10.25
CA ALA A 178 23.63 10.13 11.22
C ALA A 178 23.48 8.75 10.56
N LYS A 179 22.76 8.70 9.41
CA LYS A 179 22.64 7.46 8.63
C LYS A 179 23.98 6.98 8.08
N LYS A 180 24.84 7.91 7.59
CA LYS A 180 26.20 7.59 7.10
C LYS A 180 27.05 7.03 8.23
N THR A 181 27.05 7.66 9.41
CA THR A 181 27.78 7.19 10.57
C THR A 181 27.34 5.79 11.01
N LYS A 182 26.02 5.55 11.04
CA LYS A 182 25.48 4.21 11.35
C LYS A 182 25.94 3.13 10.38
N MET A 183 25.97 3.45 9.08
CA MET A 183 26.47 2.53 8.05
C MET A 183 27.96 2.26 8.21
N THR A 184 28.78 3.29 8.47
CA THR A 184 30.23 3.14 8.69
C THR A 184 30.51 2.26 9.90
N ASN A 185 29.77 2.48 11.02
CA ASN A 185 29.90 1.64 12.21
C ASN A 185 29.53 0.18 11.95
N LEU A 186 28.45 -0.07 11.19
CA LEU A 186 28.05 -1.42 10.79
C LEU A 186 29.14 -2.11 9.94
N TYR A 187 29.72 -1.40 8.98
CA TYR A 187 30.82 -1.91 8.17
C TYR A 187 32.04 -2.29 9.01
N ASN A 188 32.41 -1.43 9.98
CA ASN A 188 33.53 -1.69 10.88
C ASN A 188 33.31 -2.93 11.76
N VAL A 189 32.08 -3.13 12.25
CA VAL A 189 31.72 -4.33 13.03
C VAL A 189 31.79 -5.58 12.16
N LEU A 190 31.20 -5.55 10.98
CA LEU A 190 31.24 -6.70 10.05
C LEU A 190 32.66 -7.05 9.60
N TYR A 191 33.52 -6.04 9.39
CA TYR A 191 34.91 -6.25 9.04
C TYR A 191 35.72 -6.91 10.18
N LYS A 192 35.53 -6.49 11.44
CA LYS A 192 36.11 -7.12 12.62
C LYS A 192 35.71 -8.59 12.75
N VAL A 193 34.40 -8.88 12.65
CA VAL A 193 33.87 -10.25 12.72
C VAL A 193 34.50 -11.13 11.61
N LYS A 194 34.67 -10.57 10.40
CA LYS A 194 35.29 -11.31 9.29
C LYS A 194 36.76 -11.62 9.55
N LEU A 195 37.51 -10.70 10.14
CA LEU A 195 38.93 -10.91 10.52
C LEU A 195 39.06 -12.01 11.57
N GLU A 196 38.28 -11.93 12.65
CA GLU A 196 38.27 -12.92 13.72
C GLU A 196 37.92 -14.33 13.21
N SER A 197 36.96 -14.44 12.30
CA SER A 197 36.58 -15.71 11.67
C SER A 197 37.68 -16.30 10.77
N THR A 198 38.53 -15.45 10.16
CA THR A 198 39.64 -15.86 9.30
C THR A 198 40.86 -16.30 10.12
N GLU A 199 41.10 -15.66 11.25
CA GLU A 199 42.15 -16.05 12.19
C GLU A 199 41.84 -17.39 12.87
N GLN A 200 40.61 -17.60 13.31
CA GLN A 200 40.19 -18.90 13.89
C GLN A 200 40.31 -20.09 12.92
N LYS A 201 40.16 -19.85 11.61
CA LYS A 201 40.40 -20.90 10.59
C LYS A 201 41.85 -21.23 10.39
N LYS A 202 42.82 -20.29 10.63
CA LYS A 202 44.25 -20.53 10.51
C LYS A 202 44.81 -21.39 11.64
N TYR A 203 44.16 -21.42 12.82
CA TYR A 203 44.61 -22.23 13.96
C TYR A 203 43.95 -23.59 14.05
N LYS A 204 43.08 -23.97 13.10
CA LYS A 204 42.41 -25.28 13.06
C LYS A 204 42.95 -26.22 11.97
N ASN A 205 43.96 -25.79 11.21
CA ASN A 205 44.74 -26.60 10.26
C ASN A 205 46.18 -26.71 10.77
#